data_ae92e7254e3a35a880da7ccee0617c7b
#
_entry.id   ae92e7254e3a35a880da7ccee0617c7b
#
_cell.length_a   1.000
_cell.length_b   1.000
_cell.length_c   1.000
_cell.angle_alpha   90.00
_cell.angle_beta   90.00
_cell.angle_gamma   90.00
#
_symmetry.space_group_name_H-M   'P 1'
#
loop_
_entity.id
_entity.type
_entity.pdbx_description
1 polymer ?
#
loop_
_entity_poly.entity_id
_entity_poly.type
_entity_poly.pdbx_seq_one_letter_code
_entity_poly.pdbx_strand_id
1 'polypeptide(L)'
;MKRKLRILIDTNIAFTFLSERNDPFSKEALKIMSFCARGKIYGYLAFHSLSIIWYLCRKVSERERRRMMLRLSNILTVAGASQDEVINAIQNEDFSDFEDCLQDKCAKEAGCDYIVTANLRDFINSEVPAIAPDELLKFMEDNL
;
A
#
# COMPACT_ATOMS: atom_id res chain seq x y z
N MET A 1 25.74 -2.89 6.42
CA MET A 1 24.75 -3.28 5.38
C MET A 1 23.46 -2.49 5.58
N LYS A 2 22.98 -1.84 4.54
CA LYS A 2 21.69 -1.17 4.61
C LYS A 2 20.60 -2.24 4.55
N ARG A 3 19.61 -2.18 5.44
CA ARG A 3 18.45 -3.04 5.32
C ARG A 3 17.60 -2.60 4.13
N LYS A 4 16.85 -3.53 3.54
CA LYS A 4 15.95 -3.22 2.45
C LYS A 4 14.81 -2.31 2.92
N LEU A 5 14.45 -1.38 2.06
CA LEU A 5 13.32 -0.50 2.26
C LEU A 5 12.02 -1.32 2.38
N ARG A 6 11.17 -0.97 3.33
CA ARG A 6 9.88 -1.62 3.58
C ARG A 6 8.78 -0.58 3.38
N ILE A 7 7.86 -0.86 2.48
CA ILE A 7 6.79 0.08 2.14
C ILE A 7 5.43 -0.61 2.19
N LEU A 8 4.41 0.13 2.59
CA LEU A 8 3.02 -0.29 2.44
C LEU A 8 2.44 0.46 1.24
N ILE A 9 1.75 -0.27 0.38
CA ILE A 9 1.10 0.29 -0.80
C ILE A 9 -0.34 0.65 -0.44
N ASP A 10 -0.71 1.93 -0.56
CA ASP A 10 -2.08 2.37 -0.36
C ASP A 10 -3.01 1.64 -1.32
N THR A 11 -4.21 1.34 -0.85
CA THR A 11 -5.24 0.59 -1.58
C THR A 11 -5.43 1.13 -3.01
N ASN A 12 -5.50 2.45 -3.17
CA ASN A 12 -5.72 3.06 -4.48
C ASN A 12 -4.54 2.90 -5.43
N ILE A 13 -3.32 2.92 -4.92
CA ILE A 13 -2.12 2.67 -5.74
C ILE A 13 -2.11 1.22 -6.23
N ALA A 14 -2.44 0.27 -5.36
CA ALA A 14 -2.54 -1.14 -5.74
C ALA A 14 -3.62 -1.35 -6.81
N PHE A 15 -4.76 -0.69 -6.65
CA PHE A 15 -5.84 -0.76 -7.62
C PHE A 15 -5.44 -0.13 -8.96
N THR A 16 -4.75 1.00 -8.95
CA THR A 16 -4.22 1.64 -10.16
C THR A 16 -3.33 0.68 -10.94
N PHE A 17 -2.45 -0.04 -10.23
CA PHE A 17 -1.59 -1.05 -10.84
C PHE A 17 -2.40 -2.18 -11.50
N LEU A 18 -3.40 -2.72 -10.79
CA LEU A 18 -4.21 -3.84 -11.30
C LEU A 18 -5.11 -3.45 -12.47
N SER A 19 -5.72 -2.27 -12.40
CA SER A 19 -6.73 -1.83 -13.36
C SER A 19 -6.13 -1.35 -14.67
N GLU A 20 -4.83 -1.10 -14.68
CA GLU A 20 -4.13 -0.55 -15.85
C GLU A 20 -4.73 0.77 -16.32
N ARG A 21 -5.39 1.51 -15.40
CA ARG A 21 -5.95 2.82 -15.72
C ARG A 21 -4.85 3.83 -15.94
N ASN A 22 -5.12 4.81 -16.79
CA ASN A 22 -4.18 5.92 -17.03
C ASN A 22 -4.35 7.00 -15.96
N ASP A 23 -4.11 6.62 -14.71
CA ASP A 23 -4.13 7.53 -13.57
C ASP A 23 -2.81 8.32 -13.49
N PRO A 24 -2.79 9.43 -12.75
CA PRO A 24 -1.57 10.25 -12.64
C PRO A 24 -0.31 9.49 -12.22
N PHE A 25 -0.44 8.43 -11.40
CA PHE A 25 0.70 7.67 -10.91
C PHE A 25 0.82 6.26 -11.50
N SER A 26 0.20 6.00 -12.65
CA SER A 26 0.20 4.67 -13.29
C SER A 26 1.61 4.15 -13.57
N LYS A 27 2.47 5.00 -14.14
CA LYS A 27 3.85 4.62 -14.46
C LYS A 27 4.67 4.35 -13.21
N GLU A 28 4.53 5.22 -12.22
CA GLU A 28 5.24 5.12 -10.95
C GLU A 28 4.79 3.87 -10.18
N ALA A 29 3.48 3.60 -10.15
CA ALA A 29 2.94 2.40 -9.51
C ALA A 29 3.53 1.15 -10.15
N LEU A 30 3.58 1.08 -11.48
CA LEU A 30 4.16 -0.06 -12.20
C LEU A 30 5.62 -0.26 -11.83
N LYS A 31 6.42 0.82 -11.80
CA LYS A 31 7.84 0.74 -11.43
C LYS A 31 8.03 0.25 -10.00
N ILE A 32 7.26 0.80 -9.06
CA ILE A 32 7.35 0.41 -7.65
C ILE A 32 7.00 -1.06 -7.48
N MET A 33 5.91 -1.50 -8.10
CA MET A 33 5.51 -2.91 -8.05
C MET A 33 6.56 -3.82 -8.67
N SER A 34 7.21 -3.38 -9.75
CA SER A 34 8.31 -4.11 -10.37
C SER A 34 9.49 -4.26 -9.41
N PHE A 35 9.85 -3.21 -8.68
CA PHE A 35 10.92 -3.29 -7.67
C PHE A 35 10.55 -4.28 -6.56
N CYS A 36 9.30 -4.29 -6.12
CA CYS A 36 8.81 -5.27 -5.14
C CYS A 36 8.91 -6.69 -5.69
N ALA A 37 8.46 -6.91 -6.92
CA ALA A 37 8.47 -8.22 -7.56
C ALA A 37 9.89 -8.78 -7.72
N ARG A 38 10.87 -7.90 -7.96
CA ARG A 38 12.27 -8.29 -8.11
C ARG A 38 13.03 -8.38 -6.79
N GLY A 39 12.35 -8.14 -5.68
CA GLY A 39 12.97 -8.24 -4.35
C GLY A 39 13.93 -7.10 -4.01
N LYS A 40 13.86 -5.98 -4.73
CA LYS A 40 14.69 -4.80 -4.44
C LYS A 40 14.25 -4.09 -3.17
N ILE A 41 12.95 -4.13 -2.92
CA ILE A 41 12.32 -3.57 -1.72
C ILE A 41 11.26 -4.56 -1.25
N TYR A 42 10.85 -4.43 0.02
CA TYR A 42 9.75 -5.22 0.57
C TYR A 42 8.46 -4.42 0.47
N GLY A 43 7.49 -4.95 -0.28
CA GLY A 43 6.17 -4.32 -0.43
C GLY A 43 5.12 -5.05 0.38
N TYR A 44 4.25 -4.29 1.02
CA TYR A 44 3.15 -4.78 1.86
C TYR A 44 1.83 -4.19 1.42
N LEU A 45 0.76 -4.96 1.62
CA LEU A 45 -0.61 -4.51 1.40
C LEU A 45 -1.40 -4.81 2.67
N ALA A 46 -2.17 -3.86 3.15
CA ALA A 46 -2.98 -4.07 4.33
C ALA A 46 -4.04 -5.14 4.09
N PHE A 47 -4.27 -6.00 5.07
CA PHE A 47 -5.23 -7.11 4.96
C PHE A 47 -6.61 -6.62 4.49
N HIS A 48 -7.13 -5.55 5.10
CA HIS A 48 -8.46 -5.04 4.76
C HIS A 48 -8.52 -4.44 3.34
N SER A 49 -7.38 -4.04 2.77
CA SER A 49 -7.33 -3.54 1.39
C SER A 49 -7.75 -4.61 0.38
N LEU A 50 -7.55 -5.89 0.72
CA LEU A 50 -7.94 -6.99 -0.18
C LEU A 50 -9.44 -6.96 -0.47
N SER A 51 -10.28 -6.78 0.55
CA SER A 51 -11.73 -6.75 0.34
C SER A 51 -12.17 -5.50 -0.42
N ILE A 52 -11.50 -4.38 -0.20
CA ILE A 52 -11.80 -3.13 -0.91
C ILE A 52 -11.46 -3.29 -2.40
N ILE A 53 -10.28 -3.83 -2.70
CA ILE A 53 -9.84 -4.05 -4.08
C ILE A 53 -10.75 -5.06 -4.77
N TRP A 54 -11.15 -6.12 -4.07
CA TRP A 54 -12.11 -7.09 -4.60
C TRP A 54 -13.39 -6.40 -5.07
N TYR A 55 -13.92 -5.50 -4.25
CA TYR A 55 -15.11 -4.73 -4.59
C TYR A 55 -14.86 -3.78 -5.77
N LEU A 56 -13.71 -3.08 -5.77
CA LEU A 56 -13.38 -2.14 -6.85
C LEU A 56 -13.23 -2.84 -8.20
N CYS A 57 -12.85 -4.12 -8.19
CA CYS A 57 -12.69 -4.92 -9.40
C CYS A 57 -13.97 -5.66 -9.81
N ARG A 58 -15.13 -5.28 -9.29
CA ARG A 58 -16.39 -6.01 -9.48
C ARG A 58 -16.90 -6.08 -10.92
N LYS A 59 -16.38 -5.25 -11.82
CA LYS A 59 -16.81 -5.23 -13.23
C LYS A 59 -16.20 -6.35 -14.06
N VAL A 60 -15.12 -6.96 -13.59
CA VAL A 60 -14.53 -8.12 -14.27
C VAL A 60 -15.12 -9.40 -13.70
N SER A 61 -14.95 -10.52 -14.43
CA SER A 61 -15.44 -11.81 -13.97
C SER A 61 -14.80 -12.21 -12.66
N GLU A 62 -15.47 -13.08 -11.88
CA GLU A 62 -14.89 -13.60 -10.64
C GLU A 62 -13.55 -14.28 -10.88
N ARG A 63 -13.45 -15.06 -11.97
CA ARG A 63 -12.21 -15.75 -12.32
C ARG A 63 -11.06 -14.76 -12.53
N GLU A 64 -11.30 -13.71 -13.30
CA GLU A 64 -10.29 -12.67 -13.56
C GLU A 64 -9.94 -11.91 -12.27
N ARG A 65 -10.94 -11.63 -11.47
CA ARG A 65 -10.75 -10.94 -10.19
C ARG A 65 -9.83 -11.74 -9.27
N ARG A 66 -10.01 -13.06 -9.21
CA ARG A 66 -9.13 -13.94 -8.42
C ARG A 66 -7.70 -13.92 -8.94
N ARG A 67 -7.52 -13.89 -10.25
CA ARG A 67 -6.18 -13.78 -10.86
C ARG A 67 -5.50 -12.47 -10.45
N MET A 68 -6.24 -11.38 -10.47
CA MET A 68 -5.73 -10.06 -10.07
C MET A 68 -5.30 -10.07 -8.61
N MET A 69 -6.10 -10.66 -7.72
CA MET A 69 -5.77 -10.77 -6.31
C MET A 69 -4.54 -11.65 -6.07
N LEU A 70 -4.43 -12.76 -6.79
CA LEU A 70 -3.24 -13.63 -6.72
C LEU A 70 -1.99 -12.89 -7.18
N ARG A 71 -2.10 -12.11 -8.24
CA ARG A 71 -0.99 -11.30 -8.75
C ARG A 71 -0.48 -10.33 -7.69
N LEU A 72 -1.38 -9.62 -7.02
CA LEU A 72 -1.01 -8.76 -5.90
C LEU A 72 -0.31 -9.52 -4.79
N SER A 73 -0.88 -10.66 -4.38
CA SER A 73 -0.38 -11.46 -3.27
C SER A 73 0.96 -12.13 -3.58
N ASN A 74 1.30 -12.30 -4.85
CA ASN A 74 2.60 -12.80 -5.26
C ASN A 74 3.68 -11.72 -5.25
N ILE A 75 3.27 -10.45 -5.30
CA ILE A 75 4.21 -9.30 -5.31
C ILE A 75 4.33 -8.68 -3.92
N LEU A 76 3.20 -8.54 -3.23
CA LEU A 76 3.12 -7.87 -1.93
C LEU A 76 2.82 -8.88 -0.82
N THR A 77 3.42 -8.65 0.34
CA THR A 77 3.11 -9.42 1.54
C THR A 77 1.92 -8.76 2.25
N VAL A 78 0.94 -9.56 2.63
CA VAL A 78 -0.24 -9.05 3.34
C VAL A 78 0.15 -8.74 4.79
N ALA A 79 -0.16 -7.54 5.25
CA ALA A 79 0.12 -7.07 6.61
C ALA A 79 -1.19 -6.85 7.37
N GLY A 80 -1.23 -7.36 8.60
CA GLY A 80 -2.36 -7.15 9.50
C GLY A 80 -2.00 -6.21 10.64
N ALA A 81 -2.93 -6.07 11.57
CA ALA A 81 -2.73 -5.29 12.79
C ALA A 81 -3.23 -6.10 13.98
N SER A 82 -2.58 -5.92 15.14
CA SER A 82 -2.97 -6.58 16.37
C SER A 82 -4.31 -6.03 16.89
N GLN A 83 -4.92 -6.78 17.80
CA GLN A 83 -6.13 -6.36 18.49
C GLN A 83 -5.95 -4.97 19.11
N ASP A 84 -4.83 -4.74 19.79
CA ASP A 84 -4.55 -3.46 20.45
C ASP A 84 -4.42 -2.31 19.44
N GLU A 85 -3.79 -2.55 18.30
CA GLU A 85 -3.67 -1.54 17.26
C GLU A 85 -5.01 -1.22 16.61
N VAL A 86 -5.88 -2.22 16.45
CA VAL A 86 -7.24 -2.01 15.94
C VAL A 86 -8.04 -1.14 16.91
N ILE A 87 -7.97 -1.44 18.21
CA ILE A 87 -8.65 -0.64 19.23
C ILE A 87 -8.12 0.80 19.22
N ASN A 88 -6.81 0.94 19.12
CA ASN A 88 -6.16 2.26 19.02
C ASN A 88 -6.69 3.04 17.81
N ALA A 89 -6.82 2.39 16.66
CA ALA A 89 -7.37 3.02 15.46
C ALA A 89 -8.82 3.48 15.67
N ILE A 90 -9.65 2.65 16.32
CA ILE A 90 -11.05 2.99 16.60
C ILE A 90 -11.15 4.23 17.50
N GLN A 91 -10.24 4.37 18.44
CA GLN A 91 -10.23 5.48 19.40
C GLN A 91 -9.53 6.73 18.86
N ASN A 92 -8.85 6.64 17.72
CA ASN A 92 -8.06 7.75 17.18
C ASN A 92 -8.96 8.71 16.41
N GLU A 93 -9.25 9.86 17.01
CA GLU A 93 -10.10 10.89 16.41
C GLU A 93 -9.32 11.85 15.48
N ASP A 94 -7.99 11.71 15.42
CA ASP A 94 -7.13 12.61 14.64
C ASP A 94 -7.06 12.22 13.16
N PHE A 95 -7.44 10.97 12.82
CA PHE A 95 -7.54 10.54 11.44
C PHE A 95 -8.91 10.86 10.87
N SER A 96 -8.94 11.48 9.70
CA SER A 96 -10.20 11.80 9.02
C SER A 96 -10.88 10.58 8.40
N ASP A 97 -10.10 9.53 8.07
CA ASP A 97 -10.61 8.32 7.44
C ASP A 97 -10.12 7.10 8.20
N PHE A 98 -11.07 6.29 8.66
CA PHE A 98 -10.78 5.10 9.47
C PHE A 98 -10.01 4.04 8.67
N GLU A 99 -10.33 3.86 7.38
CA GLU A 99 -9.64 2.91 6.52
C GLU A 99 -8.16 3.26 6.40
N ASP A 100 -7.85 4.55 6.22
CA ASP A 100 -6.47 5.02 6.15
C ASP A 100 -5.75 4.82 7.48
N CYS A 101 -6.44 5.04 8.59
CA CYS A 101 -5.89 4.78 9.92
C CYS A 101 -5.52 3.30 10.08
N LEU A 102 -6.37 2.39 9.62
CA LEU A 102 -6.07 0.96 9.65
C LEU A 102 -4.85 0.62 8.78
N GLN A 103 -4.69 1.27 7.64
CA GLN A 103 -3.49 1.08 6.81
C GLN A 103 -2.23 1.48 7.57
N ASP A 104 -2.28 2.61 8.28
CA ASP A 104 -1.16 3.07 9.10
C ASP A 104 -0.79 2.02 10.16
N LYS A 105 -1.78 1.43 10.83
CA LYS A 105 -1.54 0.40 11.85
C LYS A 105 -0.91 -0.86 11.23
N CYS A 106 -1.37 -1.27 10.07
CA CYS A 106 -0.76 -2.39 9.34
C CYS A 106 0.68 -2.09 8.95
N ALA A 107 0.95 -0.88 8.47
CA ALA A 107 2.29 -0.45 8.11
C ALA A 107 3.23 -0.46 9.33
N LYS A 108 2.74 0.01 10.46
CA LYS A 108 3.49 0.02 11.71
C LYS A 108 3.85 -1.41 12.15
N GLU A 109 2.88 -2.32 12.16
CA GLU A 109 3.10 -3.72 12.54
C GLU A 109 4.11 -4.42 11.62
N ALA A 110 4.09 -4.09 10.32
CA ALA A 110 5.02 -4.67 9.35
C ALA A 110 6.40 -3.99 9.39
N GLY A 111 6.58 -2.97 10.21
CA GLY A 111 7.86 -2.25 10.29
C GLY A 111 8.17 -1.45 9.03
N CYS A 112 7.15 -0.92 8.38
CA CYS A 112 7.33 -0.16 7.15
C CYS A 112 7.99 1.19 7.40
N ASP A 113 8.82 1.61 6.46
CA ASP A 113 9.46 2.92 6.47
C ASP A 113 8.52 4.00 5.94
N TYR A 114 7.68 3.64 4.98
CA TYR A 114 6.75 4.57 4.32
C TYR A 114 5.44 3.90 3.94
N ILE A 115 4.39 4.73 3.86
CA ILE A 115 3.14 4.40 3.19
C ILE A 115 3.17 5.13 1.85
N VAL A 116 3.07 4.38 0.74
CA VAL A 116 3.08 4.96 -0.62
C VAL A 116 1.65 5.28 -1.01
N THR A 117 1.37 6.56 -1.17
CA THR A 117 0.01 7.06 -1.43
C THR A 117 0.02 8.23 -2.41
N ALA A 118 -1.05 8.34 -3.19
CA ALA A 118 -1.28 9.51 -4.03
C ALA A 118 -1.89 10.68 -3.24
N ASN A 119 -2.33 10.44 -2.00
CA ASN A 119 -3.04 11.42 -1.19
C ASN A 119 -2.38 11.60 0.17
N LEU A 120 -1.30 12.38 0.21
CA LEU A 120 -0.50 12.61 1.42
C LEU A 120 -1.32 13.20 2.56
N ARG A 121 -2.31 14.02 2.22
CA ARG A 121 -3.15 14.70 3.23
C ARG A 121 -3.89 13.71 4.12
N ASP A 122 -4.29 12.56 3.58
CA ASP A 122 -5.02 11.55 4.33
C ASP A 122 -4.17 10.88 5.42
N PHE A 123 -2.85 11.00 5.32
CA PHE A 123 -1.90 10.37 6.23
C PHE A 123 -1.08 11.38 7.04
N ILE A 124 -1.55 12.63 7.13
CA ILE A 124 -0.79 13.69 7.82
C ILE A 124 -0.55 13.37 9.30
N ASN A 125 -1.43 12.61 9.93
CA ASN A 125 -1.33 12.23 11.34
C ASN A 125 -0.89 10.76 11.52
N SER A 126 -0.40 10.11 10.45
CA SER A 126 0.05 8.72 10.56
C SER A 126 1.35 8.59 11.34
N GLU A 127 1.52 7.45 12.02
CA GLU A 127 2.77 7.12 12.71
C GLU A 127 3.85 6.73 11.70
N VAL A 128 3.48 6.04 10.61
CA VAL A 128 4.39 5.72 9.52
C VAL A 128 4.30 6.84 8.49
N PRO A 129 5.43 7.46 8.11
CA PRO A 129 5.40 8.58 7.16
C PRO A 129 4.83 8.18 5.80
N ALA A 130 4.06 9.05 5.19
CA ALA A 130 3.54 8.85 3.84
C ALA A 130 4.48 9.47 2.82
N ILE A 131 4.54 8.89 1.63
CA ILE A 131 5.37 9.37 0.52
C ILE A 131 4.61 9.18 -0.79
N ALA A 132 4.71 10.16 -1.70
CA ALA A 132 4.12 10.05 -3.02
C ALA A 132 4.93 9.07 -3.89
N PRO A 133 4.29 8.38 -4.87
CA PRO A 133 5.00 7.41 -5.70
C PRO A 133 6.22 7.96 -6.44
N ASP A 134 6.12 9.16 -6.99
CA ASP A 134 7.22 9.81 -7.70
C ASP A 134 8.36 10.17 -6.75
N GLU A 135 8.04 10.64 -5.55
CA GLU A 135 9.03 10.96 -4.52
C GLU A 135 9.74 9.71 -4.03
N LEU A 136 9.02 8.59 -3.91
CA LEU A 136 9.64 7.33 -3.54
C LEU A 136 10.67 6.89 -4.56
N LEU A 137 10.33 6.97 -5.85
CA LEU A 137 11.26 6.59 -6.92
C LEU A 137 12.51 7.46 -6.91
N LYS A 138 12.35 8.76 -6.67
CA LYS A 138 13.45 9.68 -6.55
C LYS A 138 14.34 9.34 -5.36
N PHE A 139 13.74 9.04 -4.22
CA PHE A 139 14.47 8.60 -3.03
C PHE A 139 15.27 7.34 -3.33
N MET A 140 14.70 6.39 -4.05
CA MET A 140 15.37 5.14 -4.41
C MET A 140 16.55 5.38 -5.35
N GLU A 141 16.41 6.28 -6.32
CA GLU A 141 17.52 6.66 -7.20
C GLU A 141 18.72 7.19 -6.40
N ASP A 142 18.45 8.02 -5.40
CA ASP A 142 19.50 8.66 -4.62
C ASP A 142 20.12 7.72 -3.57
N ASN A 143 19.41 6.66 -3.16
CA ASN A 143 19.81 5.85 -1.99
C ASN A 143 19.99 4.36 -2.29
N LEU A 144 19.67 3.93 -3.49
CA LEU A 144 19.84 2.54 -3.92
C LEU A 144 20.71 2.48 -5.19
#